data_a130075aa8b25c5f924bd69bb9ed1e49
#
_entry.id   a130075aa8b25c5f924bd69bb9ed1e49
#
_cell.length_a   1.000
_cell.length_b   1.000
_cell.length_c   1.000
_cell.angle_alpha   90.00
_cell.angle_beta   90.00
_cell.angle_gamma   90.00
#
_symmetry.space_group_name_H-M   'P 1'
#
loop_
_entity.id
_entity.type
_entity.pdbx_description
1 polymer ?
#
loop_
_entity_poly.entity_id
_entity_poly.type
_entity_poly.pdbx_seq_one_letter_code
_entity_poly.pdbx_strand_id
1 'polypeptide(L)'
;MKFKHSLMSNNFTKSDMDQVKKFVNHKNIILTQSKKVNEFEKKWSKWIGVKYSVFVNSGSSANFITMSALKIINKNKVKNEIIVPTLTWVSDINSVVMNGFKPVFVDINFSNLSMNVEEVLKKI
;
A
#
# COMPACT_ATOMS: atom_id res chain seq x y z
N MET A 1 10.96 -24.57 17.77
CA MET A 1 10.07 -23.48 18.20
C MET A 1 8.91 -23.40 17.19
N LYS A 2 7.65 -23.63 17.57
CA LYS A 2 6.51 -23.45 16.65
C LYS A 2 6.06 -21.99 16.74
N PHE A 3 6.19 -21.21 15.68
CA PHE A 3 5.62 -19.87 15.61
C PHE A 3 4.07 -19.96 15.65
N LYS A 4 3.45 -19.21 16.54
CA LYS A 4 1.97 -19.16 16.65
C LYS A 4 1.29 -18.44 15.48
N HIS A 5 2.04 -17.57 14.78
CA HIS A 5 1.54 -16.78 13.65
C HIS A 5 2.45 -17.04 12.45
N SER A 6 1.87 -17.55 11.36
CA SER A 6 2.56 -17.66 10.09
C SER A 6 2.58 -16.30 9.39
N LEU A 7 3.67 -16.00 8.70
CA LEU A 7 3.77 -14.79 7.87
C LEU A 7 2.72 -14.77 6.76
N MET A 8 2.36 -15.94 6.25
CA MET A 8 1.38 -16.14 5.20
C MET A 8 0.43 -17.29 5.53
N SER A 9 -0.83 -17.13 5.19
CA SER A 9 -1.84 -18.18 5.23
C SER A 9 -2.64 -18.18 3.93
N ASN A 10 -3.19 -19.35 3.57
CA ASN A 10 -4.08 -19.45 2.42
C ASN A 10 -5.47 -18.93 2.81
N ASN A 11 -5.81 -17.75 2.35
CA ASN A 11 -7.08 -17.09 2.61
C ASN A 11 -8.12 -17.26 1.48
N PHE A 12 -7.76 -18.01 0.42
CA PHE A 12 -8.67 -18.26 -0.70
C PHE A 12 -9.60 -19.43 -0.40
N THR A 13 -10.90 -19.19 -0.54
CA THR A 13 -11.91 -20.23 -0.44
C THR A 13 -12.06 -20.98 -1.76
N LYS A 14 -12.71 -22.17 -1.72
CA LYS A 14 -13.07 -22.89 -2.94
C LYS A 14 -13.94 -22.03 -3.87
N SER A 15 -14.88 -21.27 -3.30
CA SER A 15 -15.74 -20.34 -4.05
C SER A 15 -14.94 -19.27 -4.80
N ASP A 16 -13.92 -18.70 -4.16
CA ASP A 16 -13.05 -17.69 -4.81
C ASP A 16 -12.33 -18.31 -6.02
N MET A 17 -11.76 -19.50 -5.84
CA MET A 17 -11.09 -20.22 -6.92
C MET A 17 -12.02 -20.58 -8.08
N ASP A 18 -13.27 -20.96 -7.79
CA ASP A 18 -14.26 -21.28 -8.82
C ASP A 18 -14.68 -20.01 -9.59
N GLN A 19 -14.79 -18.86 -8.94
CA GLN A 19 -15.01 -17.57 -9.62
C GLN A 19 -13.85 -17.20 -10.55
N VAL A 20 -12.61 -17.39 -10.11
CA VAL A 20 -11.42 -17.15 -10.95
C VAL A 20 -11.43 -18.07 -12.16
N LYS A 21 -11.66 -19.38 -11.98
CA LYS A 21 -11.76 -20.35 -13.09
C LYS A 21 -12.85 -19.95 -14.09
N LYS A 22 -14.04 -19.59 -13.60
CA LYS A 22 -15.14 -19.12 -14.45
C LYS A 22 -14.76 -17.89 -15.26
N PHE A 23 -14.05 -16.93 -14.64
CA PHE A 23 -13.59 -15.74 -15.33
C PHE A 23 -12.53 -16.05 -16.39
N VAL A 24 -11.52 -16.87 -16.06
CA VAL A 24 -10.44 -17.24 -17.00
C VAL A 24 -10.95 -18.07 -18.19
N ASN A 25 -12.01 -18.85 -18.02
CA ASN A 25 -12.62 -19.63 -19.10
C ASN A 25 -13.56 -18.82 -20.00
N HIS A 26 -13.68 -17.52 -19.81
CA HIS A 26 -14.53 -16.69 -20.65
C HIS A 26 -13.90 -16.43 -22.03
N LYS A 27 -14.69 -16.52 -23.12
CA LYS A 27 -14.20 -16.37 -24.51
C LYS A 27 -13.45 -15.07 -24.80
N ASN A 28 -13.86 -13.97 -24.16
CA ASN A 28 -13.31 -12.62 -24.37
C ASN A 28 -12.72 -12.06 -23.09
N ILE A 29 -11.73 -12.76 -22.55
CA ILE A 29 -11.05 -12.37 -21.33
C ILE A 29 -10.04 -11.24 -21.60
N ILE A 30 -10.08 -10.18 -20.76
CA ILE A 30 -9.08 -9.15 -20.71
C ILE A 30 -8.44 -9.18 -19.31
N LEU A 31 -7.15 -9.54 -19.26
CA LEU A 31 -6.38 -9.70 -18.01
C LEU A 31 -5.59 -8.43 -17.61
N THR A 32 -5.80 -7.33 -18.30
CA THR A 32 -5.17 -6.03 -18.02
C THR A 32 -6.19 -5.07 -17.41
N GLN A 33 -5.92 -3.76 -17.46
CA GLN A 33 -6.84 -2.69 -17.06
C GLN A 33 -8.19 -2.85 -17.79
N SER A 34 -9.21 -3.32 -17.08
CA SER A 34 -10.48 -3.73 -17.68
C SER A 34 -11.67 -3.36 -16.79
N LYS A 35 -12.86 -3.74 -17.24
CA LYS A 35 -14.10 -3.55 -16.47
C LYS A 35 -14.00 -4.09 -15.04
N LYS A 36 -13.27 -5.19 -14.81
CA LYS A 36 -13.10 -5.76 -13.46
C LYS A 36 -12.29 -4.87 -12.53
N VAL A 37 -11.25 -4.21 -13.05
CA VAL A 37 -10.49 -3.22 -12.28
C VAL A 37 -11.39 -2.05 -11.88
N ASN A 38 -12.14 -1.48 -12.84
CA ASN A 38 -13.05 -0.38 -12.57
C ASN A 38 -14.16 -0.75 -11.56
N GLU A 39 -14.69 -1.98 -11.63
CA GLU A 39 -15.67 -2.49 -10.66
C GLU A 39 -15.06 -2.61 -9.25
N PHE A 40 -13.83 -3.10 -9.16
CA PHE A 40 -13.09 -3.20 -7.91
C PHE A 40 -12.85 -1.81 -7.31
N GLU A 41 -12.28 -0.87 -8.07
CA GLU A 41 -11.99 0.49 -7.63
C GLU A 41 -13.24 1.20 -7.08
N LYS A 42 -14.37 1.07 -7.78
CA LYS A 42 -15.66 1.65 -7.33
C LYS A 42 -16.15 1.04 -6.02
N LYS A 43 -16.08 -0.30 -5.89
CA LYS A 43 -16.52 -1.01 -4.67
C LYS A 43 -15.60 -0.68 -3.50
N TRP A 44 -14.29 -0.64 -3.75
CA TRP A 44 -13.28 -0.30 -2.74
C TRP A 44 -13.46 1.13 -2.25
N SER A 45 -13.60 2.09 -3.18
CA SER A 45 -13.86 3.50 -2.84
C SER A 45 -15.10 3.65 -1.96
N LYS A 46 -16.18 2.94 -2.31
CA LYS A 46 -17.43 2.96 -1.52
C LYS A 46 -17.20 2.37 -0.13
N TRP A 47 -16.45 1.27 -0.02
CA TRP A 47 -16.19 0.59 1.24
C TRP A 47 -15.37 1.43 2.22
N ILE A 48 -14.31 2.09 1.74
CA ILE A 48 -13.45 2.95 2.58
C ILE A 48 -13.95 4.40 2.71
N GLY A 49 -15.03 4.78 2.02
CA GLY A 49 -15.63 6.12 2.13
C GLY A 49 -14.89 7.22 1.37
N VAL A 50 -14.17 6.90 0.29
CA VAL A 50 -13.46 7.89 -0.53
C VAL A 50 -14.09 8.02 -1.91
N LYS A 51 -13.81 9.12 -2.60
CA LYS A 51 -14.36 9.37 -3.95
C LYS A 51 -13.72 8.52 -5.03
N TYR A 52 -12.41 8.28 -4.95
CA TYR A 52 -11.64 7.56 -5.95
C TYR A 52 -10.64 6.62 -5.30
N SER A 53 -10.40 5.51 -5.96
CA SER A 53 -9.30 4.57 -5.67
C SER A 53 -8.65 4.16 -6.97
N VAL A 54 -7.36 3.88 -6.92
CA VAL A 54 -6.57 3.43 -8.06
C VAL A 54 -5.98 2.07 -7.72
N PHE A 55 -6.32 1.06 -8.50
CA PHE A 55 -5.76 -0.28 -8.36
C PHE A 55 -4.38 -0.36 -9.01
N VAL A 56 -3.43 -0.94 -8.31
CA VAL A 56 -2.05 -1.17 -8.78
C VAL A 56 -1.64 -2.61 -8.50
N ASN A 57 -0.55 -3.06 -9.12
CA ASN A 57 -0.09 -4.43 -9.07
C ASN A 57 0.53 -4.87 -7.74
N SER A 58 0.93 -3.92 -6.89
CA SER A 58 1.58 -4.21 -5.61
C SER A 58 1.50 -3.03 -4.63
N GLY A 59 1.71 -3.31 -3.34
CA GLY A 59 1.88 -2.27 -2.32
C GLY A 59 3.08 -1.36 -2.61
N SER A 60 4.17 -1.91 -3.12
CA SER A 60 5.35 -1.12 -3.52
C SER A 60 5.01 -0.08 -4.59
N SER A 61 4.22 -0.47 -5.60
CA SER A 61 3.73 0.47 -6.62
C SER A 61 2.79 1.52 -6.02
N ALA A 62 1.92 1.12 -5.09
CA ALA A 62 1.04 2.05 -4.38
C ALA A 62 1.84 3.10 -3.61
N ASN A 63 2.83 2.68 -2.82
CA ASN A 63 3.71 3.58 -2.07
C ASN A 63 4.45 4.54 -3.00
N PHE A 64 5.04 4.03 -4.09
CA PHE A 64 5.77 4.86 -5.05
C PHE A 64 4.87 5.91 -5.70
N ILE A 65 3.68 5.53 -6.17
CA ILE A 65 2.74 6.46 -6.80
C ILE A 65 2.22 7.49 -5.80
N THR A 66 2.00 7.09 -4.54
CA THR A 66 1.58 8.01 -3.48
C THR A 66 2.64 9.09 -3.22
N MET A 67 3.92 8.70 -3.11
CA MET A 67 5.01 9.65 -2.95
C MET A 67 5.18 10.55 -4.19
N SER A 68 5.01 9.99 -5.40
CA SER A 68 5.05 10.77 -6.64
C SER A 68 3.93 11.81 -6.70
N ALA A 69 2.72 11.43 -6.34
CA ALA A 69 1.57 12.35 -6.25
C ALA A 69 1.80 13.45 -5.22
N LEU A 70 2.31 13.08 -4.04
CA LEU A 70 2.66 14.04 -2.99
C LEU A 70 3.70 15.06 -3.48
N LYS A 71 4.71 14.62 -4.22
CA LYS A 71 5.73 15.50 -4.82
C LYS A 71 5.13 16.49 -5.81
N ILE A 72 4.20 16.03 -6.65
CA ILE A 72 3.51 16.89 -7.62
C ILE A 72 2.66 17.96 -6.92
N ILE A 73 1.91 17.56 -5.87
CA ILE A 73 1.06 18.47 -5.11
C ILE A 73 1.91 19.51 -4.34
N ASN A 74 3.07 19.11 -3.84
CA ASN A 74 3.93 19.93 -2.99
C ASN A 74 5.03 20.68 -3.75
N LYS A 75 4.94 20.84 -5.07
CA LYS A 75 5.98 21.44 -5.94
C LYS A 75 6.62 22.73 -5.40
N ASN A 76 5.90 23.50 -4.62
CA ASN A 76 6.36 24.81 -4.10
C ASN A 76 6.61 24.81 -2.58
N LYS A 77 6.58 23.65 -1.90
CA LYS A 77 6.77 23.58 -0.44
C LYS A 77 8.18 23.11 -0.11
N VAL A 78 8.82 23.82 0.81
CA VAL A 78 10.24 23.63 1.22
C VAL A 78 10.47 22.31 1.97
N LYS A 79 9.45 21.71 2.57
CA LYS A 79 9.59 20.48 3.37
C LYS A 79 9.63 19.24 2.47
N ASN A 80 10.79 18.60 2.42
CA ASN A 80 11.04 17.35 1.68
C ASN A 80 11.29 16.15 2.59
N GLU A 81 10.92 16.23 3.86
CA GLU A 81 11.13 15.17 4.84
C GLU A 81 9.86 14.35 5.04
N ILE A 82 10.03 13.03 5.11
CA ILE A 82 8.95 12.06 5.36
C ILE A 82 9.35 11.20 6.54
N ILE A 83 8.54 11.21 7.57
CA ILE A 83 8.74 10.34 8.73
C ILE A 83 8.43 8.89 8.34
N VAL A 84 9.36 8.00 8.65
CA VAL A 84 9.25 6.55 8.36
C VAL A 84 9.67 5.74 9.59
N PRO A 85 9.03 4.58 9.85
CA PRO A 85 9.47 3.71 10.93
C PRO A 85 10.78 3.00 10.59
N THR A 86 11.59 2.70 11.60
CA THR A 86 12.83 1.90 11.46
C THR A 86 12.55 0.44 11.11
N LEU A 87 11.43 -0.10 11.60
CA LEU A 87 10.98 -1.46 11.30
C LEU A 87 9.78 -1.40 10.35
N THR A 88 10.04 -1.59 9.06
CA THR A 88 9.01 -1.59 8.02
C THR A 88 9.48 -2.35 6.79
N TRP A 89 8.60 -2.47 5.79
CA TRP A 89 8.95 -3.04 4.51
C TRP A 89 9.85 -2.08 3.73
N VAL A 90 10.87 -2.60 3.06
CA VAL A 90 11.86 -1.79 2.32
C VAL A 90 11.23 -0.85 1.28
N SER A 91 10.09 -1.22 0.69
CA SER A 91 9.38 -0.38 -0.29
C SER A 91 8.86 0.93 0.29
N ASP A 92 8.60 1.00 1.60
CA ASP A 92 8.11 2.21 2.26
C ASP A 92 9.20 3.27 2.24
N ILE A 93 10.43 2.90 2.58
CA ILE A 93 11.60 3.78 2.57
C ILE A 93 12.04 4.09 1.13
N ASN A 94 12.09 3.08 0.26
CA ASN A 94 12.51 3.25 -1.13
C ASN A 94 11.59 4.21 -1.89
N SER A 95 10.27 4.16 -1.66
CA SER A 95 9.33 5.08 -2.30
C SER A 95 9.60 6.55 -1.95
N VAL A 96 10.03 6.81 -0.72
CA VAL A 96 10.43 8.14 -0.24
C VAL A 96 11.68 8.62 -0.96
N VAL A 97 12.76 7.79 -0.93
CA VAL A 97 14.06 8.13 -1.50
C VAL A 97 14.00 8.30 -3.02
N MET A 98 13.35 7.37 -3.71
CA MET A 98 13.23 7.39 -5.18
C MET A 98 12.44 8.59 -5.70
N ASN A 99 11.55 9.16 -4.90
CA ASN A 99 10.85 10.40 -5.21
C ASN A 99 11.60 11.66 -4.77
N GLY A 100 12.82 11.53 -4.27
CA GLY A 100 13.68 12.65 -3.88
C GLY A 100 13.25 13.32 -2.57
N PHE A 101 12.51 12.61 -1.72
CA PHE A 101 12.28 12.99 -0.34
C PHE A 101 13.38 12.45 0.56
N LYS A 102 13.57 13.07 1.73
CA LYS A 102 14.50 12.63 2.76
C LYS A 102 13.73 11.84 3.82
N PRO A 103 14.03 10.54 4.05
CA PRO A 103 13.42 9.79 5.12
C PRO A 103 13.94 10.27 6.48
N VAL A 104 13.04 10.48 7.43
CA VAL A 104 13.33 10.77 8.83
C VAL A 104 12.89 9.57 9.65
N PHE A 105 13.86 8.81 10.14
CA PHE A 105 13.58 7.60 10.88
C PHE A 105 13.09 7.89 12.30
N VAL A 106 12.05 7.19 12.70
CA VAL A 106 11.56 7.12 14.09
C VAL A 106 11.51 5.66 14.55
N ASP A 107 11.78 5.46 15.83
CA ASP A 107 11.76 4.13 16.39
C ASP A 107 10.33 3.60 16.57
N ILE A 108 10.24 2.30 16.84
CA ILE A 108 8.98 1.59 17.05
C ILE A 108 8.65 1.49 18.52
N ASN A 109 7.36 1.32 18.83
CA ASN A 109 6.90 0.90 20.13
C ASN A 109 6.99 -0.63 20.24
N PHE A 110 7.77 -1.16 21.16
CA PHE A 110 7.99 -2.59 21.34
C PHE A 110 6.73 -3.39 21.69
N SER A 111 5.70 -2.75 22.24
CA SER A 111 4.47 -3.45 22.63
C SER A 111 3.58 -3.82 21.44
N ASN A 112 3.61 -3.04 20.37
CA ASN A 112 2.71 -3.20 19.21
C ASN A 112 3.40 -3.07 17.84
N LEU A 113 4.71 -2.82 17.83
CA LEU A 113 5.56 -2.66 16.64
C LEU A 113 5.14 -1.51 15.70
N SER A 114 4.28 -0.60 16.14
CA SER A 114 3.95 0.62 15.40
C SER A 114 4.99 1.72 15.62
N MET A 115 4.97 2.78 14.81
CA MET A 115 5.79 3.97 15.06
C MET A 115 5.54 4.50 16.48
N ASN A 116 6.61 4.86 17.16
CA ASN A 116 6.53 5.51 18.48
C ASN A 116 6.04 6.95 18.31
N VAL A 117 4.82 7.24 18.79
CA VAL A 117 4.18 8.55 18.64
C VAL A 117 4.98 9.66 19.31
N GLU A 118 5.60 9.41 20.48
CA GLU A 118 6.42 10.39 21.19
C GLU A 118 7.66 10.77 20.37
N GLU A 119 8.29 9.80 19.69
CA GLU A 119 9.41 10.06 18.80
C GLU A 119 8.98 10.81 17.53
N VAL A 120 7.78 10.54 17.00
CA VAL A 120 7.20 11.32 15.89
C VAL A 120 7.04 12.78 16.30
N LEU A 121 6.45 13.05 17.48
CA LEU A 121 6.22 14.42 17.96
C LEU A 121 7.51 15.22 18.18
N LYS A 122 8.64 14.56 18.48
CA LYS A 122 9.95 15.21 18.59
C LYS A 122 10.56 15.60 17.24
N LYS A 123 10.03 15.05 16.12
CA LYS A 123 10.54 15.29 14.76
C LYS A 123 9.70 16.30 13.96
N ILE A 124 8.53 16.67 14.44
CA ILE A 124 7.66 17.68 13.85
C ILE A 124 7.96 19.05 14.46
#